data_053cd9a778afbb02d3c0aaf66bfa608e
#
_entry.id   053cd9a778afbb02d3c0aaf66bfa608e
#
_cell.length_a   1.000
_cell.length_b   1.000
_cell.length_c   1.000
_cell.angle_alpha   90.00
_cell.angle_beta   90.00
_cell.angle_gamma   90.00
#
_symmetry.space_group_name_H-M   'P 1'
#
loop_
_entity.id
_entity.type
_entity.pdbx_description
1 polymer ?
#
loop_
_entity_poly.entity_id
_entity_poly.type
_entity_poly.pdbx_seq_one_letter_code
_entity_poly.pdbx_strand_id
1 'polypeptide(L)'
;CKPCPDGTGNMNRQAGCRQKTNGKERGFLKNLEHVCYNTRFSHIYVERRIRNHPRTEQILLRFPQAQIVEIEHYKDVFNRHGQDGVRQHQAQALILAEKTDHFFYEGAPVCQDFGNTNFYYCSTMMNCIYDCSYCYLKGMYPSGHMVLFVNIEDYLEELDHILKTQNMYVCISYDADLLAMEAVTGYVRLWSA
;
A
#
# COMPACT_ATOMS: atom_id res chain seq x y z
N CYS A 1 -4.41 -42.52 -0.92
CA CYS A 1 -5.82 -42.31 -0.50
C CYS A 1 -6.53 -43.66 -0.51
N LYS A 2 -7.02 -44.12 0.64
CA LYS A 2 -7.92 -45.26 0.76
C LYS A 2 -9.30 -44.73 1.16
N PRO A 3 -10.41 -45.31 0.69
CA PRO A 3 -11.74 -44.81 0.97
C PRO A 3 -12.22 -45.21 2.37
N CYS A 4 -13.05 -44.33 2.99
CA CYS A 4 -13.76 -44.58 4.22
C CYS A 4 -15.02 -45.42 3.94
N PRO A 5 -15.41 -46.33 4.85
CA PRO A 5 -16.69 -47.03 4.79
C PRO A 5 -17.85 -46.24 5.41
N ASP A 6 -19.02 -46.44 4.84
CA ASP A 6 -20.33 -45.89 5.24
C ASP A 6 -20.80 -46.40 6.62
N GLY A 7 -21.57 -45.57 7.30
CA GLY A 7 -22.34 -46.06 8.45
C GLY A 7 -22.88 -45.00 9.40
N THR A 8 -24.03 -44.48 9.08
CA THR A 8 -25.17 -44.08 9.97
C THR A 8 -24.92 -43.69 11.43
N GLY A 9 -25.39 -42.53 11.80
CA GLY A 9 -25.99 -42.30 13.12
C GLY A 9 -25.52 -41.13 13.96
N ASN A 10 -26.40 -40.19 14.06
CA ASN A 10 -26.72 -39.38 15.23
C ASN A 10 -26.14 -37.98 15.41
N MET A 11 -27.07 -37.09 15.53
CA MET A 11 -26.95 -35.63 15.79
C MET A 11 -26.33 -35.30 17.16
N ASN A 12 -25.83 -34.07 17.22
CA ASN A 12 -25.49 -33.27 18.39
C ASN A 12 -24.11 -33.50 19.06
N ARG A 13 -23.17 -32.65 18.68
CA ARG A 13 -22.40 -31.81 19.65
C ARG A 13 -21.59 -30.75 18.90
N GLN A 14 -21.97 -29.50 19.05
CA GLN A 14 -21.13 -28.36 18.79
C GLN A 14 -19.92 -28.44 19.73
N ALA A 15 -18.75 -28.71 19.16
CA ALA A 15 -17.47 -28.56 19.84
C ALA A 15 -16.62 -27.63 18.98
N GLY A 16 -16.47 -26.42 19.41
CA GLY A 16 -15.64 -25.42 18.77
C GLY A 16 -14.20 -25.89 18.61
N CYS A 17 -13.78 -26.07 17.39
CA CYS A 17 -12.37 -26.29 17.06
C CYS A 17 -11.61 -24.96 17.25
N ARG A 18 -11.10 -24.71 18.47
CA ARG A 18 -10.06 -23.73 18.70
C ARG A 18 -8.79 -24.26 18.03
N GLN A 19 -8.50 -23.79 16.83
CA GLN A 19 -7.18 -23.96 16.24
C GLN A 19 -6.16 -23.27 17.16
N LYS A 20 -5.37 -24.09 17.85
CA LYS A 20 -4.14 -23.63 18.53
C LYS A 20 -3.15 -23.27 17.42
N THR A 21 -3.07 -21.99 17.08
CA THR A 21 -1.98 -21.49 16.23
C THR A 21 -0.65 -21.74 16.94
N ASN A 22 0.17 -22.62 16.38
CA ASN A 22 1.46 -23.01 16.90
C ASN A 22 2.37 -21.77 17.02
N GLY A 23 3.08 -21.64 18.16
CA GLY A 23 4.02 -20.54 18.42
C GLY A 23 5.13 -20.38 17.37
N LYS A 24 5.37 -21.41 16.52
CA LYS A 24 6.28 -21.34 15.39
C LYS A 24 5.79 -20.44 14.24
N GLU A 25 4.48 -20.36 13.99
CA GLU A 25 3.92 -19.48 12.94
C GLU A 25 4.04 -18.01 13.32
N ARG A 26 3.87 -17.66 14.61
CA ARG A 26 4.09 -16.27 15.08
C ARG A 26 5.56 -15.84 15.00
N GLY A 27 6.49 -16.76 15.16
CA GLY A 27 7.92 -16.48 15.00
C GLY A 27 8.32 -16.26 13.54
N PHE A 28 7.74 -17.03 12.63
CA PHE A 28 7.96 -16.89 11.20
C PHE A 28 7.43 -15.57 10.64
N LEU A 29 6.21 -15.16 11.04
CA LEU A 29 5.62 -13.88 10.64
C LEU A 29 6.40 -12.69 11.21
N LYS A 30 6.88 -12.76 12.46
CA LYS A 30 7.76 -11.73 13.05
C LYS A 30 9.11 -11.62 12.31
N ASN A 31 9.67 -12.74 11.84
CA ASN A 31 10.88 -12.71 11.03
C ASN A 31 10.66 -12.14 9.64
N LEU A 32 9.48 -12.36 9.02
CA LEU A 32 9.13 -11.74 7.75
C LEU A 32 8.97 -10.21 7.88
N GLU A 33 8.42 -9.73 8.97
CA GLU A 33 8.38 -8.29 9.27
C GLU A 33 9.78 -7.68 9.34
N HIS A 34 10.78 -8.42 9.80
CA HIS A 34 12.18 -7.96 9.85
C HIS A 34 12.92 -8.08 8.51
N VAL A 35 12.60 -9.06 7.70
CA VAL A 35 13.31 -9.35 6.43
C VAL A 35 12.83 -8.44 5.28
N CYS A 36 11.57 -8.05 5.27
CA CYS A 36 11.00 -7.18 4.23
C CYS A 36 11.30 -5.69 4.43
N TYR A 37 11.93 -5.29 5.54
CA TYR A 37 12.06 -3.91 5.94
C TYR A 37 13.47 -3.51 6.33
N ASN A 38 14.32 -3.31 5.33
CA ASN A 38 15.62 -2.65 5.54
C ASN A 38 15.70 -1.29 4.84
N THR A 39 14.57 -0.69 4.46
CA THR A 39 14.58 0.63 3.84
C THR A 39 14.71 1.68 4.93
N ARG A 40 15.89 2.27 5.00
CA ARG A 40 16.19 3.40 5.88
C ARG A 40 16.00 4.67 5.07
N PHE A 41 14.90 5.35 5.26
CA PHE A 41 14.76 6.71 4.76
C PHE A 41 15.61 7.64 5.62
N SER A 42 16.53 8.38 4.99
CA SER A 42 17.32 9.41 5.69
C SER A 42 16.47 10.65 6.00
N HIS A 43 15.54 10.96 5.11
CA HIS A 43 14.61 12.08 5.24
C HIS A 43 13.19 11.64 5.01
N ILE A 44 12.27 12.19 5.80
CA ILE A 44 10.82 12.05 5.59
C ILE A 44 10.25 13.45 5.48
N TYR A 45 9.73 13.77 4.29
CA TYR A 45 8.98 15.00 4.07
C TYR A 45 7.53 14.79 4.48
N VAL A 46 6.95 15.75 5.21
CA VAL A 46 5.60 15.66 5.73
C VAL A 46 4.85 16.93 5.38
N GLU A 47 3.75 16.81 4.65
CA GLU A 47 2.87 17.95 4.42
C GLU A 47 2.34 18.47 5.75
N ARG A 48 2.38 19.79 5.95
CA ARG A 48 2.00 20.44 7.22
C ARG A 48 0.60 20.06 7.67
N ARG A 49 -0.35 19.97 6.76
CA ARG A 49 -1.76 19.65 7.05
C ARG A 49 -1.98 18.26 7.66
N ILE A 50 -1.08 17.31 7.38
CA ILE A 50 -1.19 15.95 7.91
C ILE A 50 -0.18 15.66 9.04
N ARG A 51 0.50 16.67 9.54
CA ARG A 51 1.54 16.51 10.58
C ARG A 51 1.03 15.76 11.82
N ASN A 52 -0.21 16.05 12.21
CA ASN A 52 -0.89 15.46 13.37
C ASN A 52 -1.87 14.33 12.99
N HIS A 53 -1.82 13.84 11.76
CA HIS A 53 -2.66 12.72 11.36
C HIS A 53 -2.19 11.43 12.05
N PRO A 54 -3.09 10.62 12.66
CA PRO A 54 -2.68 9.44 13.44
C PRO A 54 -1.79 8.46 12.66
N ARG A 55 -2.07 8.27 11.37
CA ARG A 55 -1.27 7.40 10.50
C ARG A 55 0.13 7.99 10.23
N THR A 56 0.23 9.30 10.10
CA THR A 56 1.53 9.98 9.99
C THR A 56 2.39 9.68 11.21
N GLU A 57 1.86 9.84 12.40
CA GLU A 57 2.57 9.57 13.64
C GLU A 57 3.01 8.10 13.74
N GLN A 58 2.13 7.16 13.39
CA GLN A 58 2.45 5.73 13.37
C GLN A 58 3.59 5.39 12.38
N ILE A 59 3.59 6.02 11.20
CA ILE A 59 4.64 5.83 10.21
C ILE A 59 5.96 6.40 10.72
N LEU A 60 5.96 7.61 11.24
CA LEU A 60 7.16 8.26 11.77
C LEU A 60 7.83 7.46 12.89
N LEU A 61 7.04 6.81 13.75
CA LEU A 61 7.55 5.92 14.80
C LEU A 61 8.32 4.71 14.25
N ARG A 62 8.08 4.30 13.00
CA ARG A 62 8.82 3.22 12.34
C ARG A 62 10.21 3.66 11.86
N PHE A 63 10.44 4.96 11.73
CA PHE A 63 11.68 5.54 11.19
C PHE A 63 12.32 6.56 12.16
N PRO A 64 12.68 6.15 13.38
CA PRO A 64 13.15 7.08 14.41
C PRO A 64 14.47 7.79 14.08
N GLN A 65 15.20 7.29 13.08
CA GLN A 65 16.49 7.88 12.63
C GLN A 65 16.32 8.86 11.45
N ALA A 66 15.10 8.95 10.88
CA ALA A 66 14.88 9.83 9.74
C ALA A 66 14.75 11.28 10.19
N GLN A 67 15.37 12.18 9.41
CA GLN A 67 15.14 13.61 9.58
C GLN A 67 13.79 13.99 9.01
N ILE A 68 12.93 14.60 9.85
CA ILE A 68 11.60 15.05 9.43
C ILE A 68 11.71 16.47 8.89
N VAL A 69 11.16 16.69 7.68
CA VAL A 69 11.14 18.00 7.02
C VAL A 69 9.68 18.33 6.69
N GLU A 70 9.17 19.42 7.25
CA GLU A 70 7.83 19.89 6.90
C GLU A 70 7.83 20.59 5.54
N ILE A 71 6.80 20.33 4.74
CA ILE A 71 6.58 20.91 3.42
C ILE A 71 5.13 21.39 3.28
N GLU A 72 4.88 22.31 2.36
CA GLU A 72 3.50 22.77 2.09
C GLU A 72 2.75 21.76 1.22
N HIS A 73 3.38 21.28 0.15
CA HIS A 73 2.76 20.33 -0.77
C HIS A 73 3.79 19.32 -1.28
N TYR A 74 3.40 18.04 -1.42
CA TYR A 74 4.30 16.98 -1.87
C TYR A 74 4.93 17.27 -3.24
N LYS A 75 4.22 17.96 -4.13
CA LYS A 75 4.72 18.33 -5.47
C LYS A 75 5.92 19.27 -5.44
N ASP A 76 6.11 20.04 -4.35
CA ASP A 76 7.26 20.95 -4.19
C ASP A 76 8.60 20.19 -4.14
N VAL A 77 8.53 18.93 -3.71
CA VAL A 77 9.67 18.01 -3.68
C VAL A 77 9.60 17.03 -4.86
N PHE A 78 8.45 16.42 -5.09
CA PHE A 78 8.28 15.32 -6.04
C PHE A 78 8.33 15.76 -7.50
N ASN A 79 7.75 16.91 -7.84
CA ASN A 79 7.67 17.43 -9.21
C ASN A 79 8.72 18.51 -9.52
N ARG A 80 9.74 18.64 -8.73
CA ARG A 80 10.78 19.66 -8.91
C ARG A 80 11.54 19.43 -10.21
N HIS A 81 11.77 20.51 -10.97
CA HIS A 81 12.53 20.44 -12.22
C HIS A 81 14.01 20.11 -11.98
N GLY A 82 14.63 19.43 -12.96
CA GLY A 82 16.06 19.13 -12.95
C GLY A 82 16.49 18.07 -11.95
N GLN A 83 15.56 17.21 -11.53
CA GLN A 83 15.86 16.09 -10.63
C GLN A 83 16.59 14.98 -11.38
N ASP A 84 17.50 14.30 -10.69
CA ASP A 84 18.09 13.03 -11.11
C ASP A 84 17.40 11.90 -10.35
N GLY A 85 16.32 11.36 -10.96
CA GLY A 85 15.52 10.30 -10.37
C GLY A 85 16.30 9.03 -10.06
N VAL A 86 17.31 8.70 -10.88
CA VAL A 86 18.16 7.52 -10.67
C VAL A 86 19.02 7.71 -9.40
N ARG A 87 19.63 8.87 -9.27
CA ARG A 87 20.45 9.19 -8.10
C ARG A 87 19.62 9.30 -6.83
N GLN A 88 18.42 9.87 -6.94
CA GLN A 88 17.48 9.95 -5.81
C GLN A 88 16.98 8.57 -5.39
N HIS A 89 16.79 7.66 -6.33
CA HIS A 89 16.36 6.28 -6.00
C HIS A 89 17.41 5.54 -5.16
N GLN A 90 18.71 5.83 -5.34
CA GLN A 90 19.79 5.26 -4.51
C GLN A 90 19.77 5.80 -3.06
N ALA A 91 19.22 7.00 -2.84
CA ALA A 91 19.10 7.64 -1.53
C ALA A 91 17.66 8.18 -1.36
N GLN A 92 16.71 7.26 -1.46
CA GLN A 92 15.29 7.56 -1.51
C GLN A 92 14.81 8.20 -0.21
N ALA A 93 13.99 9.25 -0.33
CA ALA A 93 13.22 9.82 0.77
C ALA A 93 11.75 9.40 0.66
N LEU A 94 11.07 9.40 1.80
CA LEU A 94 9.63 9.19 1.88
C LEU A 94 8.93 10.56 1.99
N ILE A 95 7.87 10.75 1.24
CA ILE A 95 7.03 11.95 1.29
C ILE A 95 5.65 11.52 1.76
N LEU A 96 5.23 11.99 2.93
CA LEU A 96 3.89 11.78 3.45
C LEU A 96 3.01 12.94 3.02
N ALA A 97 1.89 12.62 2.39
CA ALA A 97 0.98 13.58 1.79
C ALA A 97 -0.47 13.20 2.03
N GLU A 98 -1.38 14.13 1.73
CA GLU A 98 -2.81 13.91 1.69
C GLU A 98 -3.31 14.00 0.26
N LYS A 99 -4.13 13.05 -0.15
CA LYS A 99 -4.87 13.11 -1.40
C LYS A 99 -6.18 13.85 -1.16
N THR A 100 -6.43 14.91 -1.91
CA THR A 100 -7.59 15.79 -1.67
C THR A 100 -8.71 15.62 -2.69
N ASP A 101 -8.38 15.10 -3.87
CA ASP A 101 -9.31 14.99 -4.99
C ASP A 101 -8.93 13.85 -5.92
N HIS A 102 -9.88 13.39 -6.73
CA HIS A 102 -9.66 12.36 -7.74
C HIS A 102 -8.98 11.10 -7.19
N PHE A 103 -9.68 10.41 -6.28
CA PHE A 103 -9.17 9.16 -5.69
C PHE A 103 -9.11 8.02 -6.71
N PHE A 104 -10.07 7.97 -7.64
CA PHE A 104 -10.16 6.95 -8.68
C PHE A 104 -10.11 7.60 -10.07
N TYR A 105 -9.36 6.97 -10.96
CA TYR A 105 -9.21 7.38 -12.36
C TYR A 105 -9.70 6.27 -13.27
N GLU A 106 -10.37 6.61 -14.36
CA GLU A 106 -10.74 5.64 -15.38
C GLU A 106 -9.49 5.02 -15.99
N GLY A 107 -9.49 3.69 -16.14
CA GLY A 107 -8.42 2.97 -16.80
C GLY A 107 -8.36 3.31 -18.28
N ALA A 108 -7.15 3.55 -18.80
CA ALA A 108 -6.99 3.81 -20.21
C ALA A 108 -7.42 2.58 -21.07
N PRO A 109 -8.00 2.79 -22.25
CA PRO A 109 -8.46 1.68 -23.12
C PRO A 109 -7.37 0.67 -23.50
N VAL A 110 -6.10 1.05 -23.39
CA VAL A 110 -4.96 0.17 -23.64
C VAL A 110 -4.59 -0.72 -22.45
N CYS A 111 -5.13 -0.43 -21.27
CA CYS A 111 -4.87 -1.23 -20.08
C CYS A 111 -5.70 -2.51 -20.11
N GLN A 112 -5.13 -3.58 -19.58
CA GLN A 112 -5.83 -4.86 -19.48
C GLN A 112 -6.91 -4.79 -18.42
N ASP A 113 -8.16 -4.92 -18.81
CA ASP A 113 -9.32 -4.93 -17.94
C ASP A 113 -9.81 -6.34 -17.56
N PHE A 114 -9.18 -7.37 -18.14
CA PHE A 114 -9.54 -8.79 -17.96
C PHE A 114 -11.01 -9.10 -18.25
N GLY A 115 -11.62 -8.33 -19.16
CA GLY A 115 -13.03 -8.47 -19.53
C GLY A 115 -14.01 -7.86 -18.51
N ASN A 116 -13.52 -7.09 -17.54
CA ASN A 116 -14.36 -6.38 -16.58
C ASN A 116 -14.80 -5.03 -17.16
N THR A 117 -16.00 -4.62 -16.81
CA THR A 117 -16.52 -3.28 -17.07
C THR A 117 -16.10 -2.32 -15.94
N ASN A 118 -16.13 -1.02 -16.25
CA ASN A 118 -15.84 0.02 -15.26
C ASN A 118 -14.46 -0.17 -14.60
N PHE A 119 -13.43 -0.26 -15.44
CA PHE A 119 -12.05 -0.37 -14.98
C PHE A 119 -11.56 1.00 -14.48
N TYR A 120 -11.10 1.01 -13.23
CA TYR A 120 -10.50 2.17 -12.58
C TYR A 120 -9.16 1.80 -11.94
N TYR A 121 -8.35 2.81 -11.68
CA TYR A 121 -7.15 2.67 -10.85
C TYR A 121 -7.08 3.76 -9.79
N CYS A 122 -6.37 3.49 -8.72
CA CYS A 122 -6.06 4.49 -7.70
C CYS A 122 -4.58 4.41 -7.32
N SER A 123 -4.08 5.53 -6.80
CA SER A 123 -2.68 5.69 -6.39
C SER A 123 -2.64 6.11 -4.94
N THR A 124 -2.56 5.14 -4.04
CA THR A 124 -2.31 5.40 -2.60
C THR A 124 -0.83 5.59 -2.28
N MET A 125 0.03 5.21 -3.23
CA MET A 125 1.47 5.45 -3.22
C MET A 125 1.96 5.75 -4.63
N MET A 126 3.08 6.46 -4.76
CA MET A 126 3.77 6.73 -6.03
C MET A 126 5.25 6.34 -5.89
N ASN A 127 5.81 5.74 -6.92
CA ASN A 127 7.12 5.09 -6.95
C ASN A 127 7.21 3.86 -6.01
N CYS A 128 8.30 3.14 -6.12
CA CYS A 128 8.55 1.90 -5.39
C CYS A 128 9.94 1.94 -4.74
N ILE A 129 10.11 1.21 -3.64
CA ILE A 129 11.41 1.04 -2.97
C ILE A 129 12.33 0.09 -3.72
N TYR A 130 11.79 -0.76 -4.59
CA TYR A 130 12.56 -1.74 -5.34
C TYR A 130 13.09 -1.15 -6.64
N ASP A 131 14.24 -1.66 -7.09
CA ASP A 131 14.91 -1.27 -8.32
C ASP A 131 14.91 -2.43 -9.35
N CYS A 132 13.74 -3.02 -9.61
CA CYS A 132 13.59 -4.13 -10.55
C CYS A 132 13.99 -3.71 -11.97
N SER A 133 14.86 -4.48 -12.63
CA SER A 133 15.39 -4.14 -13.96
C SER A 133 14.32 -4.06 -15.06
N TYR A 134 13.23 -4.78 -14.89
CA TYR A 134 12.10 -4.88 -15.84
C TYR A 134 10.93 -3.92 -15.48
N CYS A 135 11.07 -3.10 -14.45
CA CYS A 135 9.96 -2.31 -13.92
C CYS A 135 9.66 -1.10 -14.79
N TYR A 136 8.43 -0.97 -15.27
CA TYR A 136 7.98 0.19 -16.07
C TYR A 136 7.85 1.47 -15.24
N LEU A 137 7.76 1.35 -13.89
CA LEU A 137 7.72 2.52 -13.01
C LEU A 137 9.01 3.34 -13.04
N LYS A 138 10.13 2.73 -13.46
CA LYS A 138 11.39 3.45 -13.63
C LYS A 138 11.26 4.52 -14.71
N GLY A 139 11.42 5.78 -14.29
CA GLY A 139 11.30 6.92 -15.21
C GLY A 139 9.86 7.37 -15.46
N MET A 140 8.86 6.76 -14.86
CA MET A 140 7.47 7.21 -14.92
C MET A 140 7.32 8.62 -14.31
N TYR A 141 8.04 8.87 -13.23
CA TYR A 141 8.07 10.15 -12.54
C TYR A 141 9.45 10.82 -12.62
N PRO A 142 9.51 12.16 -12.57
CA PRO A 142 10.80 12.88 -12.58
C PRO A 142 11.60 12.66 -11.28
N SER A 143 10.93 12.30 -10.20
CA SER A 143 11.54 12.04 -8.88
C SER A 143 11.76 10.55 -8.64
N GLY A 144 12.88 10.21 -8.00
CA GLY A 144 13.12 8.88 -7.44
C GLY A 144 12.59 8.69 -6.01
N HIS A 145 12.04 9.74 -5.38
CA HIS A 145 11.44 9.64 -4.04
C HIS A 145 10.09 8.94 -4.07
N MET A 146 9.67 8.40 -2.92
CA MET A 146 8.34 7.81 -2.76
C MET A 146 7.35 8.83 -2.20
N VAL A 147 6.12 8.79 -2.69
CA VAL A 147 4.98 9.47 -2.04
C VAL A 147 4.05 8.42 -1.45
N LEU A 148 3.59 8.67 -0.24
CA LEU A 148 2.58 7.88 0.46
C LEU A 148 1.45 8.81 0.91
N PHE A 149 0.24 8.56 0.42
CA PHE A 149 -0.96 9.26 0.85
C PHE A 149 -1.49 8.59 2.12
N VAL A 150 -1.58 9.35 3.22
CA VAL A 150 -1.91 8.79 4.53
C VAL A 150 -3.41 8.59 4.79
N ASN A 151 -4.24 9.28 4.03
CA ASN A 151 -5.70 9.30 4.18
C ASN A 151 -6.39 8.18 3.37
N ILE A 152 -6.03 6.94 3.62
CA ILE A 152 -6.63 5.77 2.94
C ILE A 152 -8.14 5.64 3.20
N GLU A 153 -8.59 6.15 4.34
CA GLU A 153 -9.99 6.13 4.75
C GLU A 153 -10.87 6.87 3.74
N ASP A 154 -10.38 7.99 3.19
CA ASP A 154 -11.11 8.79 2.20
C ASP A 154 -11.28 8.02 0.87
N TYR A 155 -10.27 7.21 0.49
CA TYR A 155 -10.39 6.32 -0.67
C TYR A 155 -11.47 5.26 -0.47
N LEU A 156 -11.54 4.68 0.72
CA LEU A 156 -12.53 3.64 1.03
C LEU A 156 -13.94 4.23 1.10
N GLU A 157 -14.09 5.43 1.65
CA GLU A 157 -15.37 6.14 1.70
C GLU A 157 -15.87 6.50 0.30
N GLU A 158 -14.99 7.02 -0.56
CA GLU A 158 -15.34 7.32 -1.96
C GLU A 158 -15.68 6.04 -2.74
N LEU A 159 -14.94 4.95 -2.51
CA LEU A 159 -15.26 3.65 -3.10
C LEU A 159 -16.65 3.17 -2.70
N ASP A 160 -16.97 3.23 -1.41
CA ASP A 160 -18.29 2.86 -0.90
C ASP A 160 -19.41 3.73 -1.52
N HIS A 161 -19.12 5.00 -1.77
CA HIS A 161 -20.05 5.90 -2.44
C HIS A 161 -20.31 5.48 -3.89
N ILE A 162 -19.25 5.18 -4.65
CA ILE A 162 -19.36 4.77 -6.06
C ILE A 162 -20.04 3.41 -6.18
N LEU A 163 -19.73 2.46 -5.31
CA LEU A 163 -20.30 1.10 -5.34
C LEU A 163 -21.82 1.06 -5.10
N LYS A 164 -22.42 2.12 -4.56
CA LYS A 164 -23.89 2.24 -4.47
C LYS A 164 -24.57 2.41 -5.83
N THR A 165 -23.84 2.89 -6.84
CA THR A 165 -24.37 3.21 -8.17
C THR A 165 -23.87 2.28 -9.26
N GLN A 166 -22.68 1.72 -9.12
CA GLN A 166 -22.06 0.87 -10.14
C GLN A 166 -21.04 -0.09 -9.53
N ASN A 167 -20.84 -1.24 -10.19
CA ASN A 167 -19.71 -2.11 -9.90
C ASN A 167 -18.44 -1.54 -10.52
N MET A 168 -17.31 -1.77 -9.84
CA MET A 168 -15.99 -1.34 -10.30
C MET A 168 -15.01 -2.52 -10.33
N TYR A 169 -14.12 -2.53 -11.31
CA TYR A 169 -12.87 -3.27 -11.26
C TYR A 169 -11.74 -2.27 -11.01
N VAL A 170 -11.07 -2.39 -9.87
CA VAL A 170 -10.10 -1.40 -9.41
C VAL A 170 -8.70 -1.97 -9.31
N CYS A 171 -7.73 -1.35 -9.98
CA CYS A 171 -6.31 -1.58 -9.75
C CYS A 171 -5.83 -0.69 -8.60
N ILE A 172 -5.60 -1.27 -7.42
CA ILE A 172 -5.22 -0.55 -6.20
C ILE A 172 -3.71 -0.26 -6.07
N SER A 173 -2.91 -0.79 -6.97
CA SER A 173 -1.44 -0.69 -6.95
C SER A 173 -0.90 -0.32 -8.34
N TYR A 174 -1.39 0.80 -8.89
CA TYR A 174 -1.04 1.20 -10.26
C TYR A 174 0.35 1.85 -10.34
N ASP A 175 0.68 2.74 -9.41
CA ASP A 175 1.88 3.59 -9.42
C ASP A 175 2.98 3.11 -8.44
N ALA A 176 2.77 1.97 -7.80
CA ALA A 176 3.67 1.45 -6.77
C ALA A 176 3.45 -0.06 -6.55
N ASP A 177 4.32 -0.67 -5.75
CA ASP A 177 4.06 -1.99 -5.16
C ASP A 177 3.58 -1.81 -3.70
N LEU A 178 2.28 -2.01 -3.46
CA LEU A 178 1.72 -1.85 -2.12
C LEU A 178 2.30 -2.86 -1.12
N LEU A 179 2.63 -4.08 -1.57
CA LEU A 179 3.22 -5.10 -0.70
C LEU A 179 4.60 -4.68 -0.20
N ALA A 180 5.34 -3.89 -0.99
CA ALA A 180 6.64 -3.37 -0.59
C ALA A 180 6.58 -2.51 0.68
N MET A 181 5.44 -1.86 0.95
CA MET A 181 5.24 -0.99 2.11
C MET A 181 4.18 -1.52 3.10
N GLU A 182 3.67 -2.73 2.91
CA GLU A 182 2.58 -3.29 3.71
C GLU A 182 2.88 -3.31 5.22
N ALA A 183 4.12 -3.65 5.60
CA ALA A 183 4.52 -3.69 7.02
C ALA A 183 4.43 -2.31 7.71
N VAL A 184 4.51 -1.21 6.95
CA VAL A 184 4.37 0.16 7.45
C VAL A 184 2.94 0.67 7.34
N THR A 185 2.29 0.40 6.23
CA THR A 185 1.02 1.01 5.86
C THR A 185 -0.20 0.17 6.25
N GLY A 186 -0.11 -1.16 6.12
CA GLY A 186 -1.24 -2.07 6.25
C GLY A 186 -2.30 -1.90 5.15
N TYR A 187 -1.96 -1.24 4.02
CA TYR A 187 -2.94 -0.86 3.00
C TYR A 187 -3.54 -2.04 2.25
N VAL A 188 -2.74 -3.08 1.99
CA VAL A 188 -3.27 -4.30 1.35
C VAL A 188 -4.34 -4.96 2.23
N ARG A 189 -4.12 -5.00 3.55
CA ARG A 189 -5.13 -5.52 4.50
C ARG A 189 -6.39 -4.67 4.52
N LEU A 190 -6.26 -3.34 4.48
CA LEU A 190 -7.42 -2.43 4.45
C LEU A 190 -8.23 -2.60 3.15
N TRP A 191 -7.57 -2.75 2.00
CA TRP A 191 -8.23 -3.01 0.74
C TRP A 191 -8.90 -4.39 0.63
N SER A 192 -8.49 -5.35 1.46
CA SER A 192 -9.01 -6.73 1.45
C SER A 192 -10.06 -7.01 2.53
N ALA A 193 -10.36 -6.04 3.37
CA ALA A 193 -11.34 -6.16 4.47
C ALA A 193 -12.76 -5.88 4.01
#